data_1198a3d29f9446bb7fa09976303c649e
#
_entry.id   1198a3d29f9446bb7fa09976303c649e
#
_cell.length_a   1.000
_cell.length_b   1.000
_cell.length_c   1.000
_cell.angle_alpha   90.00
_cell.angle_beta   90.00
_cell.angle_gamma   90.00
#
_symmetry.space_group_name_H-M   'P 1'
#
loop_
_entity.id
_entity.type
_entity.pdbx_description
1 polymer ?
#
loop_
_entity_poly.entity_id
_entity_poly.type
_entity_poly.pdbx_seq_one_letter_code
_entity_poly.pdbx_strand_id
1 'polypeptide(L)'
;VKFYEKYLGSQISPTEFPLIIEKNGIARARAVISKNDDGSVHCSGNFQKGDKVRIGFGDAKSLLTDPTKAMNRLNTKDVQTFFIYSCMARRRYIPDLIHLEIAPFSKLAPSVGFFTYSEFYHENDHNELLNQTLSVVALSEKTTLLEKEIPTSTAHYTLMDETSYAKTIQSLSNLVQQSNRDHEAQSK
;
A
#
# COMPACT_ATOMS: atom_id res chain seq x y z
N VAL A 1 -21.39 -2.50 -0.61
CA VAL A 1 -21.58 -1.05 -0.81
C VAL A 1 -22.01 -0.37 0.48
N LYS A 2 -23.12 -0.79 1.13
CA LYS A 2 -23.64 -0.17 2.38
C LYS A 2 -22.60 0.01 3.48
N PHE A 3 -21.65 -0.94 3.63
CA PHE A 3 -20.54 -0.82 4.58
C PHE A 3 -19.67 0.41 4.29
N TYR A 4 -19.27 0.61 3.04
CA TYR A 4 -18.47 1.77 2.64
C TYR A 4 -19.25 3.08 2.79
N GLU A 5 -20.51 3.09 2.38
CA GLU A 5 -21.38 4.27 2.50
C GLU A 5 -21.57 4.70 3.95
N LYS A 6 -21.72 3.71 4.86
CA LYS A 6 -21.85 3.97 6.30
C LYS A 6 -20.62 4.71 6.86
N TYR A 7 -19.41 4.27 6.52
CA TYR A 7 -18.19 4.78 7.15
C TYR A 7 -17.51 5.90 6.38
N LEU A 8 -17.63 5.92 5.07
CA LEU A 8 -16.90 6.87 4.22
C LEU A 8 -17.80 7.87 3.50
N GLY A 9 -19.12 7.65 3.52
CA GLY A 9 -20.08 8.46 2.76
C GLY A 9 -20.24 7.96 1.31
N SER A 10 -21.24 8.51 0.62
CA SER A 10 -21.66 8.03 -0.71
C SER A 10 -20.78 8.52 -1.87
N GLN A 11 -19.96 9.54 -1.63
CA GLN A 11 -19.19 10.23 -2.70
C GLN A 11 -17.80 9.62 -2.96
N ILE A 12 -17.44 8.55 -2.28
CA ILE A 12 -16.09 8.01 -2.33
C ILE A 12 -15.99 6.82 -3.26
N SER A 13 -14.87 6.78 -3.97
CA SER A 13 -14.44 5.57 -4.66
C SER A 13 -13.89 4.56 -3.66
N PRO A 14 -14.54 3.40 -3.47
CA PRO A 14 -14.04 2.37 -2.57
C PRO A 14 -12.65 1.84 -2.96
N THR A 15 -12.17 2.15 -4.16
CA THR A 15 -10.84 1.74 -4.65
C THR A 15 -9.71 2.42 -3.87
N GLU A 16 -9.96 3.62 -3.35
CA GLU A 16 -8.98 4.39 -2.56
C GLU A 16 -8.89 3.87 -1.11
N PHE A 17 -9.90 3.13 -0.65
CA PHE A 17 -9.99 2.61 0.71
C PHE A 17 -10.10 1.08 0.67
N PRO A 18 -8.98 0.36 0.51
CA PRO A 18 -8.99 -1.10 0.48
C PRO A 18 -9.46 -1.68 1.81
N LEU A 19 -10.00 -2.88 1.76
CA LEU A 19 -10.19 -3.71 2.94
C LEU A 19 -8.86 -4.38 3.31
N ILE A 20 -8.47 -4.25 4.55
CA ILE A 20 -7.26 -4.89 5.08
C ILE A 20 -7.67 -6.12 5.87
N ILE A 21 -7.11 -7.27 5.51
CA ILE A 21 -7.15 -8.49 6.32
C ILE A 21 -5.74 -8.82 6.79
N GLU A 22 -5.65 -9.40 7.97
CA GLU A 22 -4.39 -9.86 8.53
C GLU A 22 -4.46 -11.37 8.76
N LYS A 23 -3.54 -12.11 8.15
CA LYS A 23 -3.39 -13.55 8.33
C LYS A 23 -1.91 -13.87 8.48
N ASN A 24 -1.57 -14.68 9.47
CA ASN A 24 -0.18 -15.10 9.74
C ASN A 24 0.79 -13.91 9.91
N GLY A 25 0.32 -12.81 10.52
CA GLY A 25 1.13 -11.59 10.71
C GLY A 25 1.34 -10.75 9.46
N ILE A 26 0.76 -11.14 8.31
CA ILE A 26 0.86 -10.41 7.04
C ILE A 26 -0.45 -9.66 6.79
N ALA A 27 -0.36 -8.33 6.70
CA ALA A 27 -1.46 -7.48 6.29
C ALA A 27 -1.62 -7.49 4.77
N ARG A 28 -2.82 -7.80 4.29
CA ARG A 28 -3.15 -7.85 2.85
C ARG A 28 -4.21 -6.80 2.54
N ALA A 29 -3.89 -5.89 1.64
CA ALA A 29 -4.86 -4.96 1.09
C ALA A 29 -5.71 -5.65 0.00
N ARG A 30 -7.00 -5.39 -0.01
CA ARG A 30 -7.95 -5.87 -1.03
C ARG A 30 -8.77 -4.69 -1.51
N ALA A 31 -8.35 -4.11 -2.63
CA ALA A 31 -9.06 -3.00 -3.24
C ALA A 31 -10.40 -3.46 -3.82
N VAL A 32 -11.41 -2.62 -3.74
CA VAL A 32 -12.66 -2.82 -4.46
C VAL A 32 -12.47 -2.47 -5.92
N ILE A 33 -12.67 -3.43 -6.80
CA ILE A 33 -12.52 -3.28 -8.25
C ILE A 33 -13.81 -2.81 -8.90
N SER A 34 -14.93 -3.39 -8.48
CA SER A 34 -16.26 -3.05 -9.01
C SER A 34 -17.36 -3.26 -7.96
N LYS A 35 -18.49 -2.62 -8.21
CA LYS A 35 -19.72 -2.80 -7.44
C LYS A 35 -20.72 -3.56 -8.33
N ASN A 36 -21.47 -4.46 -7.72
CA ASN A 36 -22.54 -5.19 -8.38
C ASN A 36 -23.92 -4.55 -8.04
N ASP A 37 -24.93 -4.82 -8.84
CA ASP A 37 -26.28 -4.26 -8.70
C ASP A 37 -26.95 -4.70 -7.38
N ASP A 38 -26.61 -5.88 -6.86
CA ASP A 38 -27.09 -6.39 -5.57
C ASP A 38 -26.44 -5.72 -4.35
N GLY A 39 -25.52 -4.78 -4.58
CA GLY A 39 -24.76 -4.08 -3.56
C GLY A 39 -23.55 -4.84 -3.02
N SER A 40 -23.22 -6.00 -3.57
CA SER A 40 -21.95 -6.67 -3.31
C SER A 40 -20.79 -5.96 -4.03
N VAL A 41 -19.56 -6.32 -3.66
CA VAL A 41 -18.35 -5.74 -4.27
C VAL A 41 -17.41 -6.86 -4.72
N HIS A 42 -16.75 -6.61 -5.85
CA HIS A 42 -15.66 -7.44 -6.32
C HIS A 42 -14.33 -6.83 -5.84
N CYS A 43 -13.51 -7.64 -5.21
CA CYS A 43 -12.23 -7.19 -4.66
C CYS A 43 -11.03 -7.81 -5.39
N SER A 44 -9.87 -7.18 -5.26
CA SER A 44 -8.60 -7.62 -5.86
C SER A 44 -8.02 -8.92 -5.26
N GLY A 45 -8.75 -9.58 -4.38
CA GLY A 45 -8.39 -10.87 -3.80
C GLY A 45 -9.51 -11.41 -2.91
N ASN A 46 -9.39 -12.66 -2.54
CA ASN A 46 -10.44 -13.41 -1.88
C ASN A 46 -10.54 -13.12 -0.39
N PHE A 47 -11.77 -13.16 0.10
CA PHE A 47 -12.12 -13.22 1.52
C PHE A 47 -12.76 -14.57 1.85
N GLN A 48 -12.61 -15.01 3.08
CA GLN A 48 -13.32 -16.16 3.61
C GLN A 48 -14.40 -15.70 4.62
N LYS A 49 -15.47 -16.46 4.72
CA LYS A 49 -16.49 -16.17 5.73
C LYS A 49 -15.86 -16.22 7.13
N GLY A 50 -16.02 -15.13 7.88
CA GLY A 50 -15.42 -14.98 9.21
C GLY A 50 -14.10 -14.18 9.22
N ASP A 51 -13.54 -13.81 8.08
CA ASP A 51 -12.40 -12.91 8.04
C ASP A 51 -12.76 -11.57 8.69
N LYS A 52 -11.89 -11.13 9.61
CA LYS A 52 -11.99 -9.79 10.19
C LYS A 52 -11.33 -8.80 9.25
N VAL A 53 -12.07 -7.78 8.87
CA VAL A 53 -11.59 -6.74 7.95
C VAL A 53 -11.62 -5.37 8.60
N ARG A 54 -10.69 -4.50 8.21
CA ARG A 54 -10.69 -3.07 8.55
C ARG A 54 -10.54 -2.26 7.27
N ILE A 55 -11.06 -1.04 7.27
CA ILE A 55 -10.83 -0.10 6.18
C ILE A 55 -9.39 0.39 6.28
N GLY A 56 -8.66 0.30 5.16
CA GLY A 56 -7.35 0.90 4.99
C GLY A 56 -7.42 2.19 4.19
N PHE A 57 -6.38 2.97 4.24
CA PHE A 57 -6.16 4.11 3.36
C PHE A 57 -4.67 4.25 3.04
N GLY A 58 -4.37 4.82 1.88
CA GLY A 58 -3.00 5.13 1.50
C GLY A 58 -2.48 6.33 2.29
N ASP A 59 -1.28 6.22 2.84
CA ASP A 59 -0.54 7.35 3.38
C ASP A 59 0.64 7.66 2.46
N ALA A 60 0.55 8.79 1.75
CA ALA A 60 1.58 9.18 0.77
C ALA A 60 2.97 9.34 1.41
N LYS A 61 3.05 9.80 2.66
CA LYS A 61 4.33 9.89 3.36
C LYS A 61 4.93 8.50 3.58
N SER A 62 4.15 7.55 4.06
CA SER A 62 4.59 6.16 4.24
C SER A 62 5.01 5.53 2.91
N LEU A 63 4.23 5.72 1.83
CA LEU A 63 4.57 5.23 0.51
C LEU A 63 5.95 5.67 0.04
N LEU A 64 6.35 6.90 0.35
CA LEU A 64 7.65 7.46 -0.04
C LEU A 64 8.79 7.11 0.92
N THR A 65 8.49 6.83 2.19
CA THR A 65 9.51 6.50 3.20
C THR A 65 9.74 5.00 3.39
N ASP A 66 8.72 4.17 3.13
CA ASP A 66 8.82 2.72 3.33
C ASP A 66 9.83 2.02 2.43
N PRO A 67 10.08 2.44 1.17
CA PRO A 67 11.18 1.91 0.38
C PRO A 67 12.54 2.02 1.07
N THR A 68 12.84 3.17 1.68
CA THR A 68 14.08 3.37 2.44
C THR A 68 14.13 2.46 3.68
N LYS A 69 13.01 2.30 4.38
CA LYS A 69 12.92 1.37 5.54
C LYS A 69 13.10 -0.09 5.10
N ALA A 70 12.55 -0.47 3.94
CA ALA A 70 12.73 -1.81 3.39
C ALA A 70 14.21 -2.07 3.02
N MET A 71 14.90 -1.09 2.44
CA MET A 71 16.32 -1.17 2.16
C MET A 71 17.17 -1.39 3.41
N ASN A 72 16.80 -0.76 4.53
CA ASN A 72 17.49 -0.94 5.81
C ASN A 72 17.39 -2.39 6.35
N ARG A 73 16.32 -3.10 5.96
CA ARG A 73 16.11 -4.52 6.32
C ARG A 73 16.84 -5.47 5.38
N LEU A 74 16.95 -5.10 4.11
CA LEU A 74 17.75 -5.81 3.14
C LEU A 74 19.21 -5.49 3.46
N ASN A 75 19.98 -6.39 3.96
CA ASN A 75 21.41 -6.20 4.11
C ASN A 75 22.02 -5.81 2.73
N THR A 76 21.97 -4.50 2.39
CA THR A 76 22.22 -3.96 1.05
C THR A 76 23.70 -3.91 0.67
N LYS A 77 24.51 -4.69 1.36
CA LYS A 77 25.93 -4.85 1.09
C LYS A 77 26.12 -5.42 -0.30
N ASP A 78 26.80 -4.69 -1.15
CA ASP A 78 27.20 -5.10 -2.51
C ASP A 78 26.07 -5.50 -3.47
N VAL A 79 24.88 -4.94 -3.33
CA VAL A 79 23.82 -5.12 -4.33
C VAL A 79 24.31 -4.56 -5.67
N GLN A 80 24.23 -5.39 -6.71
CA GLN A 80 24.62 -5.04 -8.06
C GLN A 80 23.45 -4.60 -8.93
N THR A 81 22.23 -5.10 -8.63
CA THR A 81 21.02 -4.70 -9.33
C THR A 81 19.76 -4.92 -8.49
N PHE A 82 18.74 -4.13 -8.78
CA PHE A 82 17.40 -4.32 -8.22
C PHE A 82 16.39 -4.63 -9.33
N PHE A 83 15.51 -5.61 -9.06
CA PHE A 83 14.26 -5.77 -9.79
C PHE A 83 13.12 -5.28 -8.91
N ILE A 84 12.31 -4.36 -9.44
CA ILE A 84 11.27 -3.63 -8.69
C ILE A 84 9.91 -3.91 -9.31
N TYR A 85 8.99 -4.40 -8.50
CA TYR A 85 7.60 -4.69 -8.87
C TYR A 85 6.70 -3.83 -8.00
N SER A 86 6.12 -2.77 -8.56
CA SER A 86 5.25 -1.84 -7.84
C SER A 86 3.81 -2.01 -8.31
N CYS A 87 2.88 -2.13 -7.38
CA CYS A 87 1.47 -2.24 -7.73
C CYS A 87 0.97 -0.99 -8.45
N MET A 88 0.20 -1.17 -9.52
CA MET A 88 -0.41 -0.08 -10.29
C MET A 88 -1.27 0.85 -9.41
N ALA A 89 -1.85 0.35 -8.33
CA ALA A 89 -2.61 1.16 -7.40
C ALA A 89 -1.75 2.24 -6.73
N ARG A 90 -0.46 1.94 -6.44
CA ARG A 90 0.48 2.92 -5.86
C ARG A 90 0.75 4.04 -6.86
N ARG A 91 1.00 3.70 -8.12
CA ARG A 91 1.17 4.69 -9.19
C ARG A 91 -0.06 5.59 -9.36
N ARG A 92 -1.27 5.01 -9.29
CA ARG A 92 -2.52 5.79 -9.39
C ARG A 92 -2.74 6.70 -8.20
N TYR A 93 -2.26 6.30 -7.02
CA TYR A 93 -2.40 7.07 -5.79
C TYR A 93 -1.44 8.26 -5.72
N ILE A 94 -0.20 8.12 -6.20
CA ILE A 94 0.84 9.16 -6.21
C ILE A 94 1.46 9.34 -7.61
N PRO A 95 0.67 9.67 -8.65
CA PRO A 95 1.11 9.61 -10.05
C PRO A 95 2.37 10.44 -10.31
N ASP A 96 2.43 11.67 -9.79
CA ASP A 96 3.54 12.59 -10.00
C ASP A 96 4.76 12.30 -9.11
N LEU A 97 4.58 11.54 -8.05
CA LEU A 97 5.61 11.25 -7.05
C LEU A 97 6.13 9.81 -7.10
N ILE A 98 5.58 8.96 -7.97
CA ILE A 98 5.94 7.54 -8.01
C ILE A 98 7.44 7.31 -8.28
N HIS A 99 8.08 8.21 -9.02
CA HIS A 99 9.52 8.16 -9.27
C HIS A 99 10.35 8.28 -7.99
N LEU A 100 9.83 8.93 -6.96
CA LEU A 100 10.49 9.11 -5.67
C LEU A 100 10.47 7.82 -4.82
N GLU A 101 9.47 6.98 -5.03
CA GLU A 101 9.41 5.64 -4.42
C GLU A 101 10.56 4.76 -4.90
N ILE A 102 10.95 4.90 -6.16
CA ILE A 102 11.98 4.07 -6.81
C ILE A 102 13.37 4.67 -6.64
N ALA A 103 13.47 5.99 -6.50
CA ALA A 103 14.74 6.72 -6.45
C ALA A 103 15.75 6.19 -5.40
N PRO A 104 15.38 5.74 -4.20
CA PRO A 104 16.32 5.18 -3.24
C PRO A 104 17.08 3.97 -3.80
N PHE A 105 16.43 3.08 -4.51
CA PHE A 105 17.03 1.90 -5.12
C PHE A 105 17.96 2.27 -6.27
N SER A 106 17.50 3.14 -7.17
CA SER A 106 18.27 3.56 -8.35
C SER A 106 19.54 4.35 -8.00
N LYS A 107 19.59 4.96 -6.81
CA LYS A 107 20.79 5.63 -6.30
C LYS A 107 21.85 4.64 -5.81
N LEU A 108 21.47 3.43 -5.42
CA LEU A 108 22.40 2.41 -4.91
C LEU A 108 22.95 1.52 -6.00
N ALA A 109 22.11 1.08 -6.93
CA ALA A 109 22.48 0.17 -8.01
C ALA A 109 21.53 0.33 -9.21
N PRO A 110 21.94 -0.12 -10.43
CA PRO A 110 21.05 -0.22 -11.57
C PRO A 110 19.75 -0.91 -11.19
N SER A 111 18.62 -0.30 -11.56
CA SER A 111 17.30 -0.77 -11.19
C SER A 111 16.42 -0.89 -12.40
N VAL A 112 15.68 -1.99 -12.49
CA VAL A 112 14.70 -2.26 -13.55
C VAL A 112 13.45 -2.88 -12.94
N GLY A 113 12.31 -2.70 -13.59
CA GLY A 113 11.06 -3.27 -13.10
C GLY A 113 9.87 -2.78 -13.91
N PHE A 114 8.68 -3.11 -13.41
CA PHE A 114 7.42 -2.72 -14.03
C PHE A 114 6.29 -2.63 -13.00
N PHE A 115 5.19 -2.01 -13.42
CA PHE A 115 3.99 -1.95 -12.62
C PHE A 115 3.15 -3.21 -12.78
N THR A 116 2.68 -3.73 -11.64
CA THR A 116 1.92 -4.97 -11.51
C THR A 116 0.48 -4.70 -11.07
N TYR A 117 -0.40 -5.68 -11.21
CA TYR A 117 -1.74 -5.64 -10.61
C TYR A 117 -1.82 -6.42 -9.29
N SER A 118 -0.84 -7.29 -9.04
CA SER A 118 -0.67 -8.05 -7.81
C SER A 118 0.77 -8.53 -7.73
N GLU A 119 1.27 -8.75 -6.53
CA GLU A 119 2.63 -9.18 -6.25
C GLU A 119 2.60 -10.53 -5.54
N PHE A 120 3.34 -11.51 -6.08
CA PHE A 120 3.58 -12.76 -5.40
C PHE A 120 4.73 -12.59 -4.41
N TYR A 121 4.51 -13.07 -3.20
CA TYR A 121 5.48 -13.00 -2.11
C TYR A 121 5.58 -14.36 -1.42
N HIS A 122 6.80 -14.78 -1.13
CA HIS A 122 7.07 -16.01 -0.42
C HIS A 122 7.88 -15.73 0.83
N GLU A 123 7.37 -16.17 1.98
CA GLU A 123 8.06 -16.08 3.26
C GLU A 123 7.62 -17.22 4.17
N ASN A 124 8.59 -17.83 4.92
CA ASN A 124 8.32 -18.89 5.90
C ASN A 124 7.45 -20.04 5.36
N ASP A 125 7.79 -20.55 4.17
CA ASP A 125 7.06 -21.61 3.45
C ASP A 125 5.61 -21.28 3.06
N HIS A 126 5.24 -20.01 3.07
CA HIS A 126 3.93 -19.54 2.64
C HIS A 126 4.03 -18.65 1.40
N ASN A 127 3.17 -18.93 0.42
CA ASN A 127 2.98 -18.08 -0.75
C ASN A 127 1.80 -17.14 -0.51
N GLU A 128 2.00 -15.85 -0.78
CA GLU A 128 1.00 -14.82 -0.63
C GLU A 128 0.78 -14.06 -1.93
N LEU A 129 -0.47 -13.72 -2.20
CA LEU A 129 -0.83 -12.74 -3.22
C LEU A 129 -1.09 -11.40 -2.53
N LEU A 130 -0.20 -10.46 -2.75
CA LEU A 130 -0.28 -9.12 -2.19
C LEU A 130 -0.86 -8.15 -3.23
N ASN A 131 -1.43 -7.05 -2.75
CA ASN A 131 -1.91 -5.94 -3.55
C ASN A 131 -1.50 -4.63 -2.89
N GLN A 132 -1.33 -3.58 -3.68
CA GLN A 132 -0.91 -2.26 -3.23
C GLN A 132 0.47 -2.26 -2.55
N THR A 133 1.31 -3.21 -2.91
CA THR A 133 2.66 -3.39 -2.36
C THR A 133 3.74 -2.96 -3.36
N LEU A 134 4.94 -2.83 -2.84
CA LEU A 134 6.18 -2.72 -3.57
C LEU A 134 7.03 -3.93 -3.19
N SER A 135 7.35 -4.76 -4.16
CA SER A 135 8.24 -5.92 -4.00
C SER A 135 9.57 -5.65 -4.71
N VAL A 136 10.65 -5.97 -4.05
CA VAL A 136 12.00 -5.71 -4.57
C VAL A 136 12.85 -6.94 -4.40
N VAL A 137 13.54 -7.32 -5.47
CA VAL A 137 14.59 -8.36 -5.46
C VAL A 137 15.93 -7.67 -5.62
N ALA A 138 16.81 -7.85 -4.66
CA ALA A 138 18.19 -7.39 -4.71
C ALA A 138 19.10 -8.55 -5.08
N LEU A 139 19.92 -8.38 -6.10
CA LEU A 139 20.86 -9.41 -6.58
C LEU A 139 22.31 -8.95 -6.41
N SER A 140 23.16 -9.89 -6.01
CA SER A 140 24.59 -9.71 -5.92
C SER A 140 25.30 -11.03 -6.21
N GLU A 141 26.37 -10.99 -6.98
CA GLU A 141 27.30 -12.13 -7.19
C GLU A 141 28.43 -12.13 -6.16
N LYS A 142 28.58 -11.06 -5.38
CA LYS A 142 29.64 -10.94 -4.39
C LYS A 142 29.24 -11.57 -3.06
N THR A 143 30.13 -12.36 -2.53
CA THR A 143 30.00 -12.94 -1.18
C THR A 143 30.57 -12.03 -0.09
N THR A 144 31.41 -11.06 -0.45
CA THR A 144 32.03 -10.12 0.50
C THR A 144 31.13 -8.89 0.67
N LEU A 145 30.73 -8.65 1.88
CA LEU A 145 29.73 -7.65 2.24
C LEU A 145 30.41 -6.32 2.63
N LEU A 146 30.41 -5.33 1.73
CA LEU A 146 30.81 -3.95 2.06
C LEU A 146 29.57 -3.14 2.45
N GLU A 147 29.69 -2.36 3.52
CA GLU A 147 28.61 -1.44 3.93
C GLU A 147 28.52 -0.26 2.95
N LYS A 148 27.31 -0.01 2.45
CA LYS A 148 27.00 1.20 1.70
C LYS A 148 26.11 2.11 2.54
N GLU A 149 26.34 3.41 2.45
CA GLU A 149 25.44 4.39 3.04
C GLU A 149 24.10 4.36 2.31
N ILE A 150 23.04 4.35 3.09
CA ILE A 150 21.67 4.34 2.58
C ILE A 150 21.24 5.78 2.34
N PRO A 151 20.83 6.14 1.12
CA PRO A 151 20.36 7.48 0.83
C PRO A 151 19.11 7.82 1.67
N THR A 152 19.18 8.87 2.45
CA THR A 152 18.03 9.46 3.11
C THR A 152 17.26 10.35 2.14
N SER A 153 15.97 10.09 1.97
CA SER A 153 15.11 10.98 1.18
C SER A 153 14.63 12.12 2.06
N THR A 154 15.09 13.32 1.78
CA THR A 154 14.68 14.57 2.46
C THR A 154 13.75 15.43 1.59
N ALA A 155 13.06 14.84 0.65
CA ALA A 155 12.21 15.61 -0.25
C ALA A 155 10.97 16.16 0.49
N HIS A 156 10.78 17.47 0.40
CA HIS A 156 9.51 18.13 0.73
C HIS A 156 8.57 17.99 -0.47
N TYR A 157 7.38 17.46 -0.24
CA TYR A 157 6.39 17.20 -1.28
C TYR A 157 5.19 18.10 -1.12
N THR A 158 4.72 18.67 -2.21
CA THR A 158 3.36 19.20 -2.33
C THR A 158 2.49 18.04 -2.81
N LEU A 159 1.64 17.55 -1.94
CA LEU A 159 0.84 16.35 -2.16
C LEU A 159 -0.56 16.72 -2.66
N MET A 160 -0.99 16.11 -3.76
CA MET A 160 -2.34 16.04 -4.31
C MET A 160 -2.94 17.35 -4.87
N ASP A 161 -3.78 17.19 -5.87
CA ASP A 161 -4.73 18.21 -6.26
C ASP A 161 -5.70 18.48 -5.09
N GLU A 162 -6.07 19.75 -4.87
CA GLU A 162 -6.91 20.19 -3.74
C GLU A 162 -8.24 19.45 -3.66
N THR A 163 -8.80 19.03 -4.78
CA THR A 163 -10.08 18.33 -4.88
C THR A 163 -10.00 16.91 -4.33
N SER A 164 -8.93 16.19 -4.67
CA SER A 164 -8.69 14.82 -4.18
C SER A 164 -8.39 14.82 -2.68
N TYR A 165 -7.61 15.80 -2.22
CA TYR A 165 -7.27 15.98 -0.81
C TYR A 165 -8.51 16.30 0.04
N ALA A 166 -9.38 17.20 -0.43
CA ALA A 166 -10.63 17.57 0.26
C ALA A 166 -11.57 16.35 0.42
N LYS A 167 -11.71 15.53 -0.63
CA LYS A 167 -12.51 14.29 -0.55
C LYS A 167 -11.94 13.30 0.45
N THR A 168 -10.63 13.11 0.47
CA THR A 168 -9.97 12.22 1.43
C THR A 168 -10.16 12.69 2.86
N ILE A 169 -10.00 14.00 3.15
CA ILE A 169 -10.24 14.57 4.47
C ILE A 169 -11.71 14.37 4.89
N GLN A 170 -12.66 14.64 3.99
CA GLN A 170 -14.09 14.45 4.28
C GLN A 170 -14.38 13.01 4.66
N SER A 171 -13.76 12.07 4.01
CA SER A 171 -13.94 10.63 4.26
C SER A 171 -13.36 10.19 5.57
N LEU A 172 -12.17 10.65 5.88
CA LEU A 172 -11.55 10.39 7.18
C LEU A 172 -12.38 11.01 8.31
N SER A 173 -12.94 12.21 8.11
CA SER A 173 -13.85 12.83 9.05
C SER A 173 -15.12 12.00 9.27
N ASN A 174 -15.73 11.50 8.20
CA ASN A 174 -16.89 10.63 8.28
C ASN A 174 -16.57 9.32 9.01
N LEU A 175 -15.40 8.73 8.72
CA LEU A 175 -14.93 7.51 9.39
C LEU A 175 -14.80 7.71 10.90
N VAL A 176 -14.17 8.80 11.33
CA VAL A 176 -13.98 9.12 12.76
C VAL A 176 -15.34 9.32 13.44
N GLN A 177 -16.23 10.12 12.83
CA GLN A 177 -17.55 10.38 13.39
C GLN A 177 -18.38 9.11 13.53
N GLN A 178 -18.39 8.25 12.51
CA GLN A 178 -19.15 7.01 12.53
C GLN A 178 -18.56 6.00 13.54
N SER A 179 -17.22 5.90 13.61
CA SER A 179 -16.54 5.07 14.60
C SER A 179 -16.88 5.47 16.03
N ASN A 180 -16.91 6.78 16.31
CA ASN A 180 -17.29 7.29 17.63
C ASN A 180 -18.74 6.94 17.96
N ARG A 181 -19.71 7.11 17.03
CA ARG A 181 -21.11 6.73 17.23
C ARG A 181 -21.27 5.23 17.50
N ASP A 182 -20.54 4.38 16.76
CA ASP A 182 -20.60 2.93 16.95
C ASP A 182 -20.01 2.54 18.32
N HIS A 183 -18.95 3.23 18.78
CA HIS A 183 -18.38 3.00 20.10
C HIS A 183 -19.34 3.41 21.24
N GLU A 184 -19.98 4.57 21.12
CA GLU A 184 -21.00 5.01 22.08
C GLU A 184 -22.21 4.07 22.16
N ALA A 185 -22.61 3.48 21.01
CA ALA A 185 -23.71 2.52 20.95
C ALA A 185 -23.35 1.17 21.59
N GLN A 186 -22.08 0.76 21.58
CA GLN A 186 -21.61 -0.47 22.22
C GLN A 186 -21.36 -0.31 23.72
N SER A 187 -21.24 0.92 24.20
CA SER A 187 -20.98 1.23 25.62
C SER A 187 -22.24 1.39 26.45
N LYS A 188 -23.42 1.29 25.83
CA LYS A 188 -24.75 1.27 26.43
C LYS A 188 -25.33 -0.12 26.47
#